data_e6de0638acf5822ad15522ff1a0f1d56
#
_entry.id   e6de0638acf5822ad15522ff1a0f1d56
#
_cell.length_a   1.000
_cell.length_b   1.000
_cell.length_c   1.000
_cell.angle_alpha   90.00
_cell.angle_beta   90.00
_cell.angle_gamma   90.00
#
_symmetry.space_group_name_H-M   'P 1'
#
loop_
_entity.id
_entity.type
_entity.pdbx_description
1 polymer ?
#
loop_
_entity_poly.entity_id
_entity_poly.type
_entity_poly.pdbx_seq_one_letter_code
_entity_poly.pdbx_strand_id
1 'polypeptide(L)'
;LKIYPATIVYPIPHVKWLLWIDEESGEMSPKRKSPKKGNPYVAFKELYKIRPFLKNENLRFRFALIDMEEYRLLNGWSKDKKKGSERYDRIPVQFVEEVCIERREDYMQFIPFDLPEPFTTKDFSKSAKIPLSLAQTVLLILTDLEIVDRVGKQGNSYLYKVCEI
;
A
#
# COMPACT_ATOMS: atom_id res chain seq x y z
N LEU A 1 -10.29 -1.00 22.07
CA LEU A 1 -8.95 -1.63 21.94
C LEU A 1 -8.17 -1.73 23.26
N LYS A 2 -8.71 -1.31 24.40
CA LYS A 2 -7.99 -1.44 25.69
C LYS A 2 -8.04 -2.86 26.29
N ILE A 3 -8.97 -3.70 25.87
CA ILE A 3 -9.25 -5.00 26.50
C ILE A 3 -9.03 -6.18 25.56
N TYR A 4 -9.31 -6.01 24.27
CA TYR A 4 -9.24 -7.09 23.29
C TYR A 4 -8.28 -6.77 22.15
N PRO A 5 -7.48 -7.77 21.69
CA PRO A 5 -6.71 -7.61 20.48
C PRO A 5 -7.63 -7.50 19.25
N ALA A 6 -7.29 -6.61 18.34
CA ALA A 6 -7.99 -6.43 17.07
C ALA A 6 -7.00 -6.59 15.92
N THR A 7 -7.36 -7.37 14.92
CA THR A 7 -6.57 -7.54 13.70
C THR A 7 -7.32 -6.92 12.53
N ILE A 8 -6.69 -5.96 11.87
CA ILE A 8 -7.21 -5.37 10.64
C ILE A 8 -6.59 -6.11 9.46
N VAL A 9 -7.42 -6.78 8.68
CA VAL A 9 -7.01 -7.40 7.41
C VAL A 9 -7.26 -6.41 6.28
N TYR A 10 -6.21 -6.06 5.53
CA TYR A 10 -6.29 -5.14 4.40
C TYR A 10 -5.90 -5.85 3.10
N PRO A 11 -6.86 -6.11 2.19
CA PRO A 11 -6.57 -6.76 0.92
C PRO A 11 -5.91 -5.77 -0.05
N ILE A 12 -4.76 -6.17 -0.62
CA ILE A 12 -4.00 -5.39 -1.60
C ILE A 12 -4.02 -6.12 -2.93
N PRO A 13 -4.54 -5.52 -3.99
CA PRO A 13 -4.47 -6.10 -5.33
C PRO A 13 -3.00 -6.24 -5.77
N HIS A 14 -2.45 -7.46 -5.76
CA HIS A 14 -1.09 -7.73 -6.24
C HIS A 14 -1.03 -7.63 -7.76
N VAL A 15 -1.74 -8.49 -8.46
CA VAL A 15 -1.98 -8.40 -9.91
C VAL A 15 -3.47 -8.26 -10.15
N LYS A 16 -3.84 -7.39 -11.08
CA LYS A 16 -5.23 -7.25 -11.54
C LYS A 16 -5.36 -7.64 -12.99
N TRP A 17 -6.39 -8.43 -13.26
CA TRP A 17 -6.87 -8.73 -14.59
C TRP A 17 -8.13 -7.91 -14.83
N LEU A 18 -8.16 -7.16 -15.93
CA LEU A 18 -9.28 -6.30 -16.30
C LEU A 18 -10.13 -7.01 -17.35
N LEU A 19 -11.44 -7.02 -17.13
CA LEU A 19 -12.46 -7.49 -18.07
C LEU A 19 -13.49 -6.37 -18.20
N TRP A 20 -13.89 -6.09 -19.43
CA TRP A 20 -14.97 -5.15 -19.69
C TRP A 20 -16.20 -5.91 -20.14
N ILE A 21 -17.35 -5.52 -19.61
CA ILE A 21 -18.66 -6.03 -19.96
C ILE A 21 -19.37 -4.90 -20.73
N ASP A 22 -19.80 -5.19 -21.93
CA ASP A 22 -20.67 -4.28 -22.67
C ASP A 22 -22.06 -4.32 -22.03
N GLU A 23 -22.61 -3.15 -21.67
CA GLU A 23 -23.86 -3.08 -20.90
C GLU A 23 -25.07 -3.49 -21.76
N GLU A 24 -25.02 -3.26 -23.08
CA GLU A 24 -26.13 -3.54 -23.97
C GLU A 24 -26.16 -5.02 -24.43
N SER A 25 -25.00 -5.53 -24.83
CA SER A 25 -24.90 -6.90 -25.37
C SER A 25 -24.59 -7.96 -24.30
N GLY A 26 -24.04 -7.55 -23.16
CA GLY A 26 -23.54 -8.47 -22.13
C GLY A 26 -22.22 -9.16 -22.52
N GLU A 27 -21.64 -8.83 -23.67
CA GLU A 27 -20.39 -9.44 -24.12
C GLU A 27 -19.19 -9.02 -23.25
N MET A 28 -18.31 -9.98 -22.96
CA MET A 28 -17.11 -9.73 -22.19
C MET A 28 -15.87 -9.62 -23.08
N SER A 29 -15.04 -8.62 -22.81
CA SER A 29 -13.76 -8.49 -23.47
C SER A 29 -12.78 -9.59 -23.06
N PRO A 30 -11.75 -9.86 -23.87
CA PRO A 30 -10.62 -10.68 -23.44
C PRO A 30 -9.96 -10.12 -22.17
N LYS A 31 -9.51 -11.02 -21.32
CA LYS A 31 -8.84 -10.73 -20.06
C LYS A 31 -7.51 -9.99 -20.31
N ARG A 32 -7.34 -8.82 -19.72
CA ARG A 32 -6.14 -7.99 -19.87
C ARG A 32 -5.45 -7.74 -18.53
N LYS A 33 -4.16 -8.04 -18.45
CA LYS A 33 -3.35 -7.75 -17.26
C LYS A 33 -3.15 -6.24 -17.09
N SER A 34 -3.45 -5.72 -15.90
CA SER A 34 -3.15 -4.34 -15.54
C SER A 34 -1.62 -4.14 -15.41
N PRO A 35 -1.06 -3.04 -15.94
CA PRO A 35 0.36 -2.73 -15.75
C PRO A 35 0.71 -2.37 -14.31
N LYS A 36 -0.28 -2.02 -13.50
CA LYS A 36 -0.08 -1.67 -12.09
C LYS A 36 -0.05 -2.93 -11.23
N LYS A 37 1.08 -3.15 -10.56
CA LYS A 37 1.27 -4.16 -9.54
C LYS A 37 1.18 -3.51 -8.16
N GLY A 38 0.40 -4.09 -7.26
CA GLY A 38 0.33 -3.65 -5.88
C GLY A 38 1.55 -4.10 -5.08
N ASN A 39 1.84 -3.33 -4.03
CA ASN A 39 2.85 -3.69 -3.05
C ASN A 39 2.37 -3.31 -1.64
N PRO A 40 2.95 -3.85 -0.57
CA PRO A 40 2.50 -3.60 0.80
C PRO A 40 2.52 -2.12 1.23
N TYR A 41 3.40 -1.30 0.66
CA TYR A 41 3.49 0.13 1.01
C TYR A 41 2.19 0.90 0.73
N VAL A 42 1.31 0.41 -0.16
CA VAL A 42 0.04 1.12 -0.43
C VAL A 42 -0.86 1.17 0.80
N ALA A 43 -0.72 0.23 1.74
CA ALA A 43 -1.46 0.20 2.99
C ALA A 43 -1.16 1.41 3.88
N PHE A 44 0.01 2.03 3.75
CA PHE A 44 0.37 3.20 4.55
C PHE A 44 -0.56 4.40 4.33
N LYS A 45 -1.27 4.47 3.21
CA LYS A 45 -2.32 5.48 2.99
C LYS A 45 -3.51 5.30 3.94
N GLU A 46 -3.83 4.06 4.26
CA GLU A 46 -4.90 3.74 5.21
C GLU A 46 -4.38 3.84 6.64
N LEU A 47 -3.16 3.36 6.91
CA LEU A 47 -2.51 3.52 8.21
C LEU A 47 -2.40 4.99 8.62
N TYR A 48 -2.17 5.90 7.67
CA TYR A 48 -2.13 7.33 7.93
C TYR A 48 -3.44 7.86 8.53
N LYS A 49 -4.59 7.33 8.12
CA LYS A 49 -5.90 7.74 8.62
C LYS A 49 -6.14 7.34 10.07
N ILE A 50 -5.48 6.28 10.52
CA ILE A 50 -5.58 5.74 11.88
C ILE A 50 -4.28 5.91 12.68
N ARG A 51 -3.42 6.80 12.23
CA ARG A 51 -2.08 7.06 12.78
C ARG A 51 -2.03 7.19 14.31
N PRO A 52 -2.97 7.90 14.99
CA PRO A 52 -2.95 8.00 16.45
C PRO A 52 -3.09 6.68 17.20
N PHE A 53 -3.55 5.64 16.52
CA PHE A 53 -3.81 4.33 17.12
C PHE A 53 -2.70 3.29 16.82
N LEU A 54 -1.72 3.61 15.97
CA LEU A 54 -0.71 2.65 15.51
C LEU A 54 0.25 2.18 16.63
N LYS A 55 0.38 2.96 17.70
CA LYS A 55 1.16 2.58 18.89
C LYS A 55 0.39 1.67 19.88
N ASN A 56 -0.85 1.30 19.56
CA ASN A 56 -1.65 0.45 20.44
C ASN A 56 -1.23 -1.02 20.28
N GLU A 57 -0.71 -1.62 21.31
CA GLU A 57 -0.20 -3.01 21.35
C GLU A 57 -1.27 -4.08 21.04
N ASN A 58 -2.55 -3.74 21.19
CA ASN A 58 -3.67 -4.61 20.86
C ASN A 58 -4.11 -4.49 19.38
N LEU A 59 -3.47 -3.62 18.58
CA LEU A 59 -3.80 -3.44 17.17
C LEU A 59 -2.77 -4.14 16.27
N ARG A 60 -3.25 -5.05 15.47
CA ARG A 60 -2.45 -5.85 14.54
C ARG A 60 -2.93 -5.63 13.12
N PHE A 61 -2.05 -5.87 12.14
CA PHE A 61 -2.39 -5.75 10.74
C PHE A 61 -1.95 -6.98 9.96
N ARG A 62 -2.76 -7.32 8.95
CA ARG A 62 -2.49 -8.34 7.94
C ARG A 62 -2.70 -7.72 6.56
N PHE A 63 -1.64 -7.50 5.82
CA PHE A 63 -1.74 -7.01 4.45
C PHE A 63 -1.72 -8.20 3.51
N ALA A 64 -2.90 -8.58 3.04
CA ALA A 64 -3.08 -9.74 2.16
C ALA A 64 -2.89 -9.30 0.70
N LEU A 65 -1.84 -9.77 0.04
CA LEU A 65 -1.63 -9.55 -1.39
C LEU A 65 -2.41 -10.60 -2.18
N ILE A 66 -3.33 -10.12 -3.02
CA ILE A 66 -4.30 -10.98 -3.70
C ILE A 66 -4.29 -10.64 -5.20
N ASP A 67 -4.14 -11.66 -6.03
CA ASP A 67 -4.42 -11.54 -7.45
C ASP A 67 -5.94 -11.53 -7.65
N MET A 68 -6.43 -10.62 -8.49
CA MET A 68 -7.87 -10.43 -8.66
C MET A 68 -8.28 -10.10 -10.08
N GLU A 69 -9.51 -10.42 -10.40
CA GLU A 69 -10.21 -9.95 -11.58
C GLU A 69 -11.05 -8.73 -11.24
N GLU A 70 -10.93 -7.70 -12.06
CA GLU A 70 -11.73 -6.48 -11.95
C GLU A 70 -12.64 -6.40 -13.17
N TYR A 71 -13.92 -6.52 -12.95
CA TYR A 71 -14.97 -6.39 -13.95
C TYR A 71 -15.42 -4.94 -14.04
N ARG A 72 -15.59 -4.45 -15.28
CA ARG A 72 -15.99 -3.08 -15.56
C ARG A 72 -17.11 -3.05 -16.57
N LEU A 73 -18.17 -2.31 -16.31
CA LEU A 73 -19.23 -2.03 -17.26
C LEU A 73 -18.83 -0.91 -18.21
N LEU A 74 -18.98 -1.13 -19.51
CA LEU A 74 -18.83 -0.11 -20.56
C LEU A 74 -20.17 0.59 -20.73
N ASN A 75 -20.42 1.59 -19.88
CA ASN A 75 -21.66 2.37 -19.86
C ASN A 75 -21.45 3.84 -20.24
N GLY A 76 -20.31 4.17 -20.89
CA GLY A 76 -19.99 5.52 -21.29
C GLY A 76 -19.55 6.44 -20.14
N TRP A 77 -19.59 5.98 -18.90
CA TRP A 77 -19.24 6.76 -17.73
C TRP A 77 -18.00 6.23 -17.01
N SER A 78 -17.17 7.13 -16.50
CA SER A 78 -16.09 6.76 -15.56
C SER A 78 -15.69 7.96 -14.72
N LYS A 79 -15.30 7.73 -13.47
CA LYS A 79 -14.84 8.77 -12.55
C LYS A 79 -13.57 9.50 -13.06
N ASP A 80 -12.71 8.80 -13.77
CA ASP A 80 -11.47 9.32 -14.36
C ASP A 80 -11.59 9.65 -15.86
N LYS A 81 -12.79 9.59 -16.41
CA LYS A 81 -13.15 9.81 -17.82
C LYS A 81 -12.36 8.94 -18.81
N LYS A 82 -11.74 7.87 -18.33
CA LYS A 82 -10.99 6.93 -19.17
C LYS A 82 -11.85 5.75 -19.57
N LYS A 83 -11.93 5.46 -20.88
CA LYS A 83 -12.71 4.36 -21.48
C LYS A 83 -14.22 4.33 -21.18
N GLY A 84 -14.80 5.35 -20.53
CA GLY A 84 -16.22 5.36 -20.24
C GLY A 84 -16.71 4.09 -19.54
N SER A 85 -16.01 3.60 -18.51
CA SER A 85 -16.36 2.38 -17.81
C SER A 85 -16.28 2.55 -16.30
N GLU A 86 -17.27 2.08 -15.58
CA GLU A 86 -17.26 2.02 -14.13
C GLU A 86 -16.87 0.62 -13.63
N ARG A 87 -16.45 0.56 -12.38
CA ARG A 87 -16.17 -0.72 -11.73
C ARG A 87 -17.47 -1.39 -11.35
N TYR A 88 -17.65 -2.60 -11.83
CA TYR A 88 -18.79 -3.46 -11.50
C TYR A 88 -18.48 -4.35 -10.31
N ASP A 89 -17.40 -5.16 -10.42
CA ASP A 89 -17.04 -6.11 -9.36
C ASP A 89 -15.53 -6.38 -9.30
N ARG A 90 -15.09 -7.00 -8.21
CA ARG A 90 -13.74 -7.53 -8.00
C ARG A 90 -13.81 -8.91 -7.38
N ILE A 91 -13.27 -9.86 -8.08
CA ILE A 91 -13.24 -11.26 -7.64
C ILE A 91 -11.81 -11.62 -7.27
N PRO A 92 -11.53 -12.03 -6.01
CA PRO A 92 -10.22 -12.59 -5.64
C PRO A 92 -10.02 -13.92 -6.37
N VAL A 93 -8.84 -14.09 -6.97
CA VAL A 93 -8.50 -15.30 -7.73
C VAL A 93 -7.49 -16.15 -6.98
N GLN A 94 -6.47 -15.51 -6.39
CA GLN A 94 -5.39 -16.20 -5.72
C GLN A 94 -4.84 -15.35 -4.58
N PHE A 95 -4.65 -15.95 -3.42
CA PHE A 95 -3.84 -15.42 -2.35
C PHE A 95 -2.35 -15.62 -2.73
N VAL A 96 -1.55 -14.56 -2.61
CA VAL A 96 -0.15 -14.58 -3.03
C VAL A 96 0.78 -14.62 -1.82
N GLU A 97 0.64 -13.64 -0.93
CA GLU A 97 1.43 -13.53 0.27
C GLU A 97 0.74 -12.64 1.31
N GLU A 98 1.21 -12.69 2.53
CA GLU A 98 0.74 -11.85 3.62
C GLU A 98 1.91 -11.15 4.30
N VAL A 99 1.73 -9.86 4.60
CA VAL A 99 2.64 -9.10 5.44
C VAL A 99 1.96 -8.90 6.79
N CYS A 100 2.57 -9.45 7.83
CA CYS A 100 2.04 -9.43 9.18
C CYS A 100 2.71 -8.34 10.00
N ILE A 101 1.94 -7.61 10.79
CA ILE A 101 2.40 -6.64 11.77
C ILE A 101 1.68 -6.95 13.07
N GLU A 102 2.40 -7.52 14.02
CA GLU A 102 1.89 -7.89 15.34
C GLU A 102 2.40 -6.94 16.43
N ARG A 103 3.57 -6.34 16.17
CA ARG A 103 4.24 -5.41 17.08
C ARG A 103 4.99 -4.34 16.28
N ARG A 104 5.45 -3.31 16.97
CA ARG A 104 6.12 -2.15 16.38
C ARG A 104 7.34 -2.54 15.53
N GLU A 105 8.14 -3.47 16.02
CA GLU A 105 9.39 -3.92 15.36
C GLU A 105 9.11 -4.53 13.97
N ASP A 106 7.93 -5.08 13.75
CA ASP A 106 7.57 -5.68 12.46
C ASP A 106 7.50 -4.66 11.32
N TYR A 107 7.41 -3.35 11.65
CA TYR A 107 7.51 -2.29 10.63
C TYR A 107 8.90 -2.17 10.02
N MET A 108 9.94 -2.77 10.61
CA MET A 108 11.29 -2.83 10.04
C MET A 108 11.31 -3.51 8.67
N GLN A 109 10.41 -4.45 8.40
CA GLN A 109 10.29 -5.12 7.10
C GLN A 109 9.99 -4.17 5.93
N PHE A 110 9.58 -2.91 6.22
CA PHE A 110 9.38 -1.86 5.22
C PHE A 110 10.62 -0.99 4.99
N ILE A 111 11.72 -1.25 5.66
CA ILE A 111 12.98 -0.58 5.39
C ILE A 111 13.70 -1.35 4.28
N PRO A 112 13.94 -0.75 3.10
CA PRO A 112 14.75 -1.38 2.08
C PRO A 112 16.18 -1.61 2.58
N PHE A 113 16.70 -2.78 2.31
CA PHE A 113 18.00 -3.19 2.84
C PHE A 113 19.20 -2.44 2.19
N ASP A 114 19.00 -1.88 0.98
CA ASP A 114 20.01 -1.18 0.18
C ASP A 114 20.00 0.35 0.39
N LEU A 115 19.37 0.83 1.47
CA LEU A 115 19.36 2.25 1.79
C LEU A 115 20.74 2.73 2.27
N PRO A 116 21.24 3.89 1.76
CA PRO A 116 22.37 4.56 2.39
C PRO A 116 22.02 5.04 3.79
N GLU A 117 22.97 5.22 4.65
CA GLU A 117 22.75 5.78 5.98
C GLU A 117 23.67 6.96 6.25
N PRO A 118 23.15 8.19 6.51
CA PRO A 118 21.74 8.56 6.53
C PRO A 118 21.13 8.65 5.12
N PHE A 119 19.81 8.56 5.01
CA PHE A 119 19.06 8.60 3.74
C PHE A 119 18.04 9.72 3.70
N THR A 120 17.66 10.12 2.48
CA THR A 120 16.57 11.06 2.21
C THR A 120 15.29 10.36 1.81
N THR A 121 14.17 11.10 1.77
CA THR A 121 12.92 10.59 1.21
C THR A 121 13.05 10.13 -0.25
N LYS A 122 13.96 10.78 -1.03
CA LYS A 122 14.22 10.40 -2.42
C LYS A 122 14.94 9.05 -2.50
N ASP A 123 15.92 8.83 -1.63
CA ASP A 123 16.64 7.55 -1.56
C ASP A 123 15.67 6.43 -1.19
N PHE A 124 14.85 6.64 -0.17
CA PHE A 124 13.81 5.69 0.21
C PHE A 124 12.82 5.40 -0.93
N SER A 125 12.32 6.43 -1.60
CA SER A 125 11.40 6.30 -2.75
C SER A 125 12.00 5.46 -3.87
N LYS A 126 13.30 5.66 -4.17
CA LYS A 126 14.02 4.95 -5.21
C LYS A 126 14.24 3.48 -4.83
N SER A 127 14.74 3.22 -3.63
CA SER A 127 15.04 1.88 -3.13
C SER A 127 13.76 1.04 -2.95
N ALA A 128 12.72 1.60 -2.32
CA ALA A 128 11.42 0.95 -2.18
C ALA A 128 10.61 0.88 -3.50
N LYS A 129 11.06 1.53 -4.58
CA LYS A 129 10.37 1.61 -5.89
C LYS A 129 8.92 2.10 -5.79
N ILE A 130 8.70 3.12 -4.96
CA ILE A 130 7.39 3.74 -4.73
C ILE A 130 7.42 5.25 -5.06
N PRO A 131 6.27 5.86 -5.38
CA PRO A 131 6.19 7.29 -5.59
C PRO A 131 6.67 8.11 -4.39
N LEU A 132 7.29 9.26 -4.63
CA LEU A 132 7.82 10.14 -3.58
C LEU A 132 6.76 10.53 -2.53
N SER A 133 5.52 10.80 -2.97
CA SER A 133 4.41 11.12 -2.06
C SER A 133 4.05 9.97 -1.12
N LEU A 134 4.16 8.73 -1.60
CA LEU A 134 3.95 7.55 -0.75
C LEU A 134 5.13 7.36 0.20
N ALA A 135 6.37 7.55 -0.27
CA ALA A 135 7.56 7.49 0.58
C ALA A 135 7.50 8.51 1.73
N GLN A 136 6.99 9.73 1.48
CA GLN A 136 6.75 10.73 2.52
C GLN A 136 5.77 10.23 3.59
N THR A 137 4.67 9.60 3.15
CA THR A 137 3.68 9.03 4.08
C THR A 137 4.25 7.88 4.90
N VAL A 138 5.01 6.99 4.25
CA VAL A 138 5.68 5.87 4.91
C VAL A 138 6.65 6.38 5.97
N LEU A 139 7.57 7.26 5.59
CA LEU A 139 8.58 7.79 6.53
C LEU A 139 7.97 8.59 7.68
N LEU A 140 6.86 9.30 7.44
CA LEU A 140 6.13 9.96 8.51
C LEU A 140 5.61 8.96 9.55
N ILE A 141 4.99 7.87 9.10
CA ILE A 141 4.49 6.82 9.99
C ILE A 141 5.64 6.09 10.69
N LEU A 142 6.70 5.74 9.97
CA LEU A 142 7.86 5.07 10.55
C LEU A 142 8.58 5.96 11.58
N THR A 143 8.58 7.29 11.38
CA THR A 143 9.11 8.24 12.38
C THR A 143 8.23 8.28 13.63
N ASP A 144 6.91 8.32 13.47
CA ASP A 144 6.00 8.28 14.62
C ASP A 144 6.11 6.99 15.43
N LEU A 145 6.37 5.90 14.75
CA LEU A 145 6.58 4.57 15.34
C LEU A 145 8.01 4.39 15.88
N GLU A 146 8.87 5.40 15.77
CA GLU A 146 10.27 5.32 16.23
C GLU A 146 11.05 4.16 15.57
N ILE A 147 10.73 3.88 14.32
CA ILE A 147 11.46 2.94 13.44
C ILE A 147 12.59 3.67 12.72
N VAL A 148 12.37 4.93 12.39
CA VAL A 148 13.38 5.83 11.83
C VAL A 148 13.35 7.18 12.54
N ASP A 149 14.51 7.79 12.69
CA ASP A 149 14.68 9.13 13.25
C ASP A 149 15.12 10.15 12.20
N ARG A 150 14.72 11.40 12.41
CA ARG A 150 15.24 12.54 11.66
C ARG A 150 16.53 13.03 12.31
N VAL A 151 17.66 12.79 11.65
CA VAL A 151 18.98 13.12 12.18
C VAL A 151 19.55 14.43 11.63
N GLY A 152 18.90 15.08 10.67
CA GLY A 152 19.36 16.34 10.10
C GLY A 152 18.64 16.75 8.83
N LYS A 153 19.27 17.63 8.05
CA LYS A 153 18.80 18.09 6.74
C LYS A 153 19.95 18.17 5.75
N GLN A 154 19.63 17.88 4.49
CA GLN A 154 20.49 18.11 3.34
C GLN A 154 19.71 19.02 2.36
N GLY A 155 20.03 20.31 2.35
CA GLY A 155 19.22 21.31 1.67
C GLY A 155 17.80 21.35 2.24
N ASN A 156 16.80 21.16 1.41
CA ASN A 156 15.39 21.14 1.80
C ASN A 156 14.88 19.74 2.21
N SER A 157 15.72 18.71 2.14
CA SER A 157 15.34 17.33 2.45
C SER A 157 15.75 16.96 3.88
N TYR A 158 14.87 16.29 4.63
CA TYR A 158 15.24 15.64 5.87
C TYR A 158 16.15 14.45 5.61
N LEU A 159 17.12 14.24 6.50
CA LEU A 159 17.94 13.05 6.61
C LEU A 159 17.37 12.16 7.70
N TYR A 160 17.28 10.88 7.39
CA TYR A 160 16.74 9.85 8.26
C TYR A 160 17.79 8.78 8.54
N LYS A 161 17.68 8.18 9.71
CA LYS A 161 18.45 7.01 10.14
C LYS A 161 17.52 5.95 10.69
N VAL A 162 17.84 4.68 10.51
CA VAL A 162 17.09 3.57 11.13
C VAL A 162 17.43 3.52 12.61
N CYS A 163 16.40 3.37 13.46
CA CYS A 163 16.60 3.21 14.90
C CYS A 163 17.12 1.81 15.22
N GLU A 164 18.03 1.70 16.18
CA GLU A 164 18.38 0.43 16.80
C GLU A 164 17.21 0.00 17.70
N ILE A 165 16.59 -1.15 17.41
CA ILE A 165 15.41 -1.68 18.12
C ILE A 165 15.78 -2.98 18.82
#